data_3a739bc37f79f4143c6343074826b11e
#
_entry.id   3a739bc37f79f4143c6343074826b11e
#
_cell.length_a   1.000
_cell.length_b   1.000
_cell.length_c   1.000
_cell.angle_alpha   90.00
_cell.angle_beta   90.00
_cell.angle_gamma   90.00
#
_symmetry.space_group_name_H-M   'P 1'
#
loop_
_entity.id
_entity.type
_entity.pdbx_description
1 polymer ?
#
loop_
_entity_poly.entity_id
_entity_poly.type
_entity_poly.pdbx_seq_one_letter_code
_entity_poly.pdbx_strand_id
1 'polypeptide(L)'
;MLQKTNAATLAELDHHDHPQSHSVFGFWVYLMTDCLLFAALFATFGVLGHQFAGGPTGKDLFDIPGVALETAVLLLSSITYGFAMLGAHQRKNGMVLGWLAVTFILGASFLVLELREFSHLIAEGAGPQRSAFLSSFFTLVATHGLHVFFGLLWMLVMMIQVVRARQLGEQEIRRLTCLSLFWHFLDVVWICVFSFVYLGSVL
;
A
#
# COMPACT_ATOMS: atom_id res chain seq x y z
N MET A 1 47.82 22.87 22.13
CA MET A 1 46.95 21.81 22.67
C MET A 1 45.47 21.97 22.24
N LEU A 2 45.00 23.19 22.01
CA LEU A 2 43.59 23.50 21.61
C LEU A 2 43.20 23.07 20.18
N GLN A 3 44.14 22.92 19.24
CA GLN A 3 43.87 22.59 17.84
C GLN A 3 43.58 21.09 17.58
N LYS A 4 44.05 20.20 18.47
CA LYS A 4 43.76 18.75 18.38
C LYS A 4 42.35 18.37 18.84
N THR A 5 41.77 19.16 19.76
CA THR A 5 40.43 18.91 20.31
C THR A 5 39.34 19.23 19.28
N ASN A 6 39.56 20.28 18.44
CA ASN A 6 38.56 20.61 17.38
C ASN A 6 38.53 19.62 16.23
N ALA A 7 39.66 18.99 15.89
CA ALA A 7 39.69 17.98 14.82
C ALA A 7 39.02 16.67 15.26
N ALA A 8 39.17 16.27 16.51
CA ALA A 8 38.50 15.07 17.05
C ALA A 8 36.99 15.29 17.18
N THR A 9 36.54 16.45 17.64
CA THR A 9 35.10 16.79 17.70
C THR A 9 34.47 16.95 16.31
N LEU A 10 35.18 17.47 15.32
CA LEU A 10 34.70 17.55 13.95
C LEU A 10 34.63 16.16 13.29
N ALA A 11 35.59 15.26 13.56
CA ALA A 11 35.56 13.89 13.11
C ALA A 11 34.45 13.08 13.79
N GLU A 12 34.12 13.38 15.04
CA GLU A 12 33.03 12.76 15.78
C GLU A 12 31.64 13.26 15.29
N LEU A 13 31.54 14.51 14.85
CA LEU A 13 30.33 15.07 14.23
C LEU A 13 30.10 14.55 12.80
N ASP A 14 31.17 14.22 12.06
CA ASP A 14 31.07 13.67 10.70
C ASP A 14 30.68 12.17 10.68
N HIS A 15 30.82 11.48 11.83
CA HIS A 15 30.36 10.07 11.98
C HIS A 15 28.90 9.90 12.37
N HIS A 16 28.11 10.97 12.51
CA HIS A 16 26.68 10.92 12.80
C HIS A 16 25.77 10.91 11.56
N ASP A 17 26.32 10.86 10.35
CA ASP A 17 25.55 10.48 9.16
C ASP A 17 25.23 8.98 9.22
N HIS A 18 24.15 8.66 9.94
CA HIS A 18 23.62 7.31 10.02
C HIS A 18 23.25 6.83 8.60
N PRO A 19 23.89 5.77 8.07
CA PRO A 19 23.50 5.17 6.78
C PRO A 19 22.05 4.66 6.78
N GLN A 20 21.37 4.75 7.92
CA GLN A 20 19.96 4.42 8.12
C GLN A 20 19.03 5.43 7.45
N SER A 21 19.37 6.72 7.37
CA SER A 21 18.51 7.74 6.79
C SER A 21 18.44 7.64 5.26
N HIS A 22 19.55 7.25 4.61
CA HIS A 22 19.64 7.19 3.15
C HIS A 22 18.73 6.12 2.54
N SER A 23 18.59 4.94 3.18
CA SER A 23 17.73 3.86 2.65
C SER A 23 16.25 4.20 2.75
N VAL A 24 15.81 4.79 3.86
CA VAL A 24 14.41 5.22 4.07
C VAL A 24 14.10 6.41 3.16
N PHE A 25 15.04 7.35 3.03
CA PHE A 25 14.89 8.48 2.11
C PHE A 25 14.77 8.03 0.65
N GLY A 26 15.65 7.13 0.19
CA GLY A 26 15.56 6.57 -1.16
C GLY A 26 14.23 5.85 -1.41
N PHE A 27 13.70 5.15 -0.40
CA PHE A 27 12.39 4.52 -0.49
C PHE A 27 11.25 5.55 -0.54
N TRP A 28 11.37 6.67 0.17
CA TRP A 28 10.44 7.79 0.09
C TRP A 28 10.39 8.40 -1.32
N VAL A 29 11.53 8.57 -1.98
CA VAL A 29 11.61 9.03 -3.37
C VAL A 29 10.91 8.03 -4.30
N TYR A 30 11.08 6.72 -4.09
CA TYR A 30 10.35 5.70 -4.84
C TYR A 30 8.82 5.85 -4.66
N LEU A 31 8.31 6.02 -3.43
CA LEU A 31 6.89 6.24 -3.18
C LEU A 31 6.35 7.50 -3.87
N MET A 32 7.18 8.56 -4.01
CA MET A 32 6.78 9.76 -4.77
C MET A 32 6.59 9.46 -6.27
N THR A 33 7.38 8.55 -6.86
CA THR A 33 7.17 8.11 -8.24
C THR A 33 5.88 7.33 -8.41
N ASP A 34 5.55 6.46 -7.46
CA ASP A 34 4.27 5.74 -7.44
C ASP A 34 3.08 6.69 -7.25
N CYS A 35 3.25 7.72 -6.42
CA CYS A 35 2.24 8.78 -6.26
C CYS A 35 1.94 9.49 -7.58
N LEU A 36 2.97 9.81 -8.39
CA LEU A 36 2.79 10.41 -9.72
C LEU A 36 2.08 9.44 -10.69
N LEU A 37 2.40 8.15 -10.63
CA LEU A 37 1.73 7.13 -11.43
C LEU A 37 0.23 7.10 -11.11
N PHE A 38 -0.14 7.00 -9.84
CA PHE A 38 -1.54 7.01 -9.43
C PHE A 38 -2.24 8.33 -9.73
N ALA A 39 -1.56 9.48 -9.57
CA ALA A 39 -2.11 10.77 -9.92
C ALA A 39 -2.47 10.85 -11.42
N ALA A 40 -1.61 10.31 -12.31
CA ALA A 40 -1.90 10.23 -13.73
C ALA A 40 -3.10 9.31 -14.03
N LEU A 41 -3.23 8.18 -13.34
CA LEU A 41 -4.38 7.27 -13.48
C LEU A 41 -5.68 7.93 -12.99
N PHE A 42 -5.66 8.63 -11.86
CA PHE A 42 -6.82 9.40 -11.38
C PHE A 42 -7.21 10.52 -12.33
N ALA A 43 -6.23 11.24 -12.90
CA ALA A 43 -6.50 12.27 -13.90
C ALA A 43 -7.15 11.67 -15.17
N THR A 44 -6.65 10.52 -15.63
CA THR A 44 -7.24 9.76 -16.74
C THR A 44 -8.67 9.34 -16.42
N PHE A 45 -8.93 8.81 -15.24
CA PHE A 45 -10.28 8.47 -14.79
C PHE A 45 -11.17 9.71 -14.72
N GLY A 46 -10.67 10.85 -14.23
CA GLY A 46 -11.42 12.11 -14.16
C GLY A 46 -11.90 12.61 -15.54
N VAL A 47 -11.11 12.38 -16.58
CA VAL A 47 -11.48 12.75 -17.96
C VAL A 47 -12.44 11.74 -18.60
N LEU A 48 -12.20 10.44 -18.39
CA LEU A 48 -12.94 9.34 -19.06
C LEU A 48 -14.14 8.84 -18.24
N GLY A 49 -14.23 9.19 -16.97
CA GLY A 49 -15.22 8.69 -16.01
C GLY A 49 -16.69 8.96 -16.35
N HIS A 50 -16.96 9.89 -17.27
CA HIS A 50 -18.33 10.21 -17.76
C HIS A 50 -18.60 9.68 -19.16
N GLN A 51 -17.68 8.89 -19.74
CA GLN A 51 -17.79 8.39 -21.13
C GLN A 51 -18.29 6.94 -21.14
N PHE A 52 -19.60 6.75 -20.96
CA PHE A 52 -20.23 5.44 -20.83
C PHE A 52 -20.48 4.73 -22.16
N ALA A 53 -20.46 5.44 -23.30
CA ALA A 53 -20.72 4.91 -24.65
C ALA A 53 -22.00 4.04 -24.73
N GLY A 54 -23.07 4.41 -24.00
CA GLY A 54 -24.30 3.63 -23.90
C GLY A 54 -24.19 2.35 -23.03
N GLY A 55 -23.10 2.23 -22.29
CA GLY A 55 -22.90 1.15 -21.29
C GLY A 55 -23.52 1.48 -19.92
N PRO A 56 -23.46 0.53 -18.98
CA PRO A 56 -23.98 0.74 -17.63
C PRO A 56 -23.23 1.84 -16.90
N THR A 57 -23.94 2.56 -16.03
CA THR A 57 -23.39 3.62 -15.19
C THR A 57 -22.83 3.03 -13.88
N GLY A 58 -22.01 3.81 -13.16
CA GLY A 58 -21.48 3.38 -11.86
C GLY A 58 -22.57 3.05 -10.84
N LYS A 59 -23.75 3.71 -10.92
CA LYS A 59 -24.91 3.42 -10.07
C LYS A 59 -25.48 2.02 -10.28
N ASP A 60 -25.36 1.48 -11.47
CA ASP A 60 -25.92 0.17 -11.84
C ASP A 60 -24.95 -0.97 -11.55
N LEU A 61 -23.64 -0.64 -11.43
CA LEU A 61 -22.56 -1.62 -11.37
C LEU A 61 -21.99 -1.83 -9.95
N PHE A 62 -21.92 -0.76 -9.13
CA PHE A 62 -21.16 -0.81 -7.88
C PHE A 62 -22.05 -1.12 -6.67
N ASP A 63 -21.70 -2.20 -5.95
CA ASP A 63 -22.23 -2.51 -4.63
C ASP A 63 -21.47 -1.72 -3.56
N ILE A 64 -21.94 -0.51 -3.26
CA ILE A 64 -21.29 0.37 -2.28
C ILE A 64 -21.10 -0.29 -0.90
N PRO A 65 -22.05 -1.05 -0.32
CA PRO A 65 -21.84 -1.82 0.90
C PRO A 65 -20.67 -2.81 0.81
N GLY A 66 -20.52 -3.51 -0.32
CA GLY A 66 -19.40 -4.43 -0.55
C GLY A 66 -18.06 -3.72 -0.53
N VAL A 67 -17.91 -2.64 -1.31
CA VAL A 67 -16.67 -1.85 -1.38
C VAL A 67 -16.35 -1.15 -0.05
N ALA A 68 -17.38 -0.72 0.70
CA ALA A 68 -17.19 -0.18 2.05
C ALA A 68 -16.63 -1.24 3.01
N LEU A 69 -17.05 -2.49 2.90
CA LEU A 69 -16.50 -3.60 3.67
C LEU A 69 -15.03 -3.86 3.29
N GLU A 70 -14.71 -3.86 2.00
CA GLU A 70 -13.32 -3.99 1.53
C GLU A 70 -12.43 -2.88 2.09
N THR A 71 -12.91 -1.64 2.07
CA THR A 71 -12.24 -0.49 2.66
C THR A 71 -12.02 -0.67 4.16
N ALA A 72 -13.03 -1.14 4.89
CA ALA A 72 -12.92 -1.40 6.33
C ALA A 72 -11.88 -2.50 6.63
N VAL A 73 -11.84 -3.57 5.85
CA VAL A 73 -10.86 -4.66 5.99
C VAL A 73 -9.44 -4.13 5.76
N LEU A 74 -9.24 -3.31 4.72
CA LEU A 74 -7.93 -2.74 4.41
C LEU A 74 -7.46 -1.77 5.51
N LEU A 75 -8.33 -0.87 5.98
CA LEU A 75 -8.02 0.03 7.09
C LEU A 75 -7.70 -0.73 8.39
N LEU A 76 -8.42 -1.82 8.67
CA LEU A 76 -8.13 -2.67 9.82
C LEU A 76 -6.74 -3.33 9.67
N SER A 77 -6.37 -3.74 8.46
CA SER A 77 -5.03 -4.28 8.18
C SER A 77 -3.93 -3.26 8.47
N SER A 78 -4.17 -1.99 8.18
CA SER A 78 -3.26 -0.89 8.48
C SER A 78 -3.02 -0.72 9.98
N ILE A 79 -4.08 -0.77 10.77
CA ILE A 79 -3.99 -0.71 12.24
C ILE A 79 -3.19 -1.90 12.79
N THR A 80 -3.46 -3.12 12.29
CA THR A 80 -2.74 -4.32 12.73
C THR A 80 -1.26 -4.27 12.36
N TYR A 81 -0.91 -3.65 11.21
CA TYR A 81 0.48 -3.39 10.84
C TYR A 81 1.15 -2.43 11.83
N GLY A 82 0.45 -1.39 12.28
CA GLY A 82 0.94 -0.48 13.32
C GLY A 82 1.31 -1.21 14.62
N PHE A 83 0.49 -2.19 15.05
CA PHE A 83 0.82 -3.04 16.20
C PHE A 83 2.03 -3.95 15.94
N ALA A 84 2.23 -4.44 14.71
CA ALA A 84 3.44 -5.17 14.34
C ALA A 84 4.69 -4.29 14.51
N MET A 85 4.64 -3.03 14.08
CA MET A 85 5.73 -2.07 14.24
C MET A 85 6.03 -1.75 15.72
N LEU A 86 5.00 -1.65 16.56
CA LEU A 86 5.19 -1.49 18.01
C LEU A 86 5.92 -2.71 18.60
N GLY A 87 5.57 -3.92 18.17
CA GLY A 87 6.29 -5.15 18.53
C GLY A 87 7.75 -5.15 18.05
N ALA A 88 8.01 -4.62 16.85
CA ALA A 88 9.36 -4.52 16.28
C ALA A 88 10.26 -3.60 17.11
N HIS A 89 9.75 -2.46 17.56
CA HIS A 89 10.50 -1.54 18.44
C HIS A 89 10.78 -2.16 19.82
N GLN A 90 9.91 -3.05 20.30
CA GLN A 90 10.14 -3.81 21.53
C GLN A 90 11.03 -5.05 21.32
N ARG A 91 11.49 -5.32 20.10
CA ARG A 91 12.30 -6.50 19.71
C ARG A 91 11.66 -7.84 20.08
N LYS A 92 10.32 -7.91 20.07
CA LYS A 92 9.54 -9.11 20.37
C LYS A 92 9.13 -9.84 19.09
N ASN A 93 9.97 -10.76 18.60
CA ASN A 93 9.75 -11.48 17.33
C ASN A 93 8.36 -12.14 17.23
N GLY A 94 7.88 -12.77 18.31
CA GLY A 94 6.57 -13.44 18.31
C GLY A 94 5.40 -12.47 18.12
N MET A 95 5.46 -11.30 18.74
CA MET A 95 4.44 -10.25 18.59
C MET A 95 4.43 -9.70 17.17
N VAL A 96 5.61 -9.43 16.61
CA VAL A 96 5.75 -8.95 15.22
C VAL A 96 5.16 -9.95 14.24
N LEU A 97 5.53 -11.23 14.37
CA LEU A 97 5.07 -12.28 13.49
C LEU A 97 3.55 -12.48 13.58
N GLY A 98 2.99 -12.46 14.80
CA GLY A 98 1.54 -12.59 15.00
C GLY A 98 0.74 -11.46 14.32
N TRP A 99 1.14 -10.21 14.54
CA TRP A 99 0.45 -9.07 13.94
C TRP A 99 0.66 -8.98 12.42
N LEU A 100 1.87 -9.30 11.90
CA LEU A 100 2.11 -9.39 10.46
C LEU A 100 1.25 -10.48 9.81
N ALA A 101 1.06 -11.64 10.46
CA ALA A 101 0.20 -12.69 9.95
C ALA A 101 -1.27 -12.25 9.87
N VAL A 102 -1.77 -11.53 10.88
CA VAL A 102 -3.13 -10.95 10.85
C VAL A 102 -3.26 -9.94 9.71
N THR A 103 -2.29 -9.02 9.56
CA THR A 103 -2.26 -8.04 8.47
C THR A 103 -2.26 -8.73 7.11
N PHE A 104 -1.45 -9.78 6.95
CA PHE A 104 -1.38 -10.56 5.72
C PHE A 104 -2.71 -11.21 5.36
N ILE A 105 -3.40 -11.82 6.34
CA ILE A 105 -4.72 -12.44 6.12
C ILE A 105 -5.75 -11.39 5.71
N LEU A 106 -5.78 -10.23 6.37
CA LEU A 106 -6.69 -9.14 6.02
C LEU A 106 -6.40 -8.57 4.63
N GLY A 107 -5.13 -8.32 4.29
CA GLY A 107 -4.74 -7.85 2.96
C GLY A 107 -5.01 -8.88 1.86
N ALA A 108 -4.81 -10.17 2.13
CA ALA A 108 -5.15 -11.25 1.20
C ALA A 108 -6.67 -11.38 1.01
N SER A 109 -7.46 -11.20 2.07
CA SER A 109 -8.93 -11.21 1.98
C SER A 109 -9.44 -10.06 1.13
N PHE A 110 -8.88 -8.85 1.29
CA PHE A 110 -9.17 -7.71 0.42
C PHE A 110 -8.91 -8.04 -1.05
N LEU A 111 -7.73 -8.56 -1.37
CA LEU A 111 -7.37 -8.92 -2.75
C LEU A 111 -8.30 -9.97 -3.36
N VAL A 112 -8.75 -10.95 -2.56
CA VAL A 112 -9.72 -11.97 -3.01
C VAL A 112 -11.09 -11.34 -3.28
N LEU A 113 -11.55 -10.41 -2.46
CA LEU A 113 -12.82 -9.71 -2.65
C LEU A 113 -12.78 -8.88 -3.93
N GLU A 114 -11.73 -8.09 -4.14
CA GLU A 114 -11.52 -7.29 -5.35
C GLU A 114 -11.48 -8.13 -6.63
N LEU A 115 -10.78 -9.29 -6.60
CA LEU A 115 -10.77 -10.22 -7.73
C LEU A 115 -12.16 -10.83 -8.00
N ARG A 116 -12.97 -11.07 -6.98
CA ARG A 116 -14.35 -11.53 -7.14
C ARG A 116 -15.23 -10.45 -7.77
N GLU A 117 -15.08 -9.19 -7.33
CA GLU A 117 -15.79 -8.06 -7.95
C GLU A 117 -15.44 -7.94 -9.43
N PHE A 118 -14.16 -8.02 -9.79
CA PHE A 118 -13.72 -8.02 -11.18
C PHE A 118 -14.32 -9.16 -12.00
N SER A 119 -14.31 -10.38 -11.46
CA SER A 119 -14.87 -11.53 -12.17
C SER A 119 -16.37 -11.42 -12.35
N HIS A 120 -17.09 -10.82 -11.39
CA HIS A 120 -18.53 -10.55 -11.47
C HIS A 120 -18.83 -9.53 -12.57
N LEU A 121 -18.14 -8.38 -12.58
CA LEU A 121 -18.29 -7.34 -13.59
C LEU A 121 -18.01 -7.86 -15.01
N ILE A 122 -16.98 -8.69 -15.17
CA ILE A 122 -16.66 -9.30 -16.48
C ILE A 122 -17.76 -10.30 -16.89
N ALA A 123 -18.32 -11.09 -15.97
CA ALA A 123 -19.39 -12.05 -16.25
C ALA A 123 -20.70 -11.35 -16.66
N GLU A 124 -20.97 -10.16 -16.14
CA GLU A 124 -22.11 -9.31 -16.53
C GLU A 124 -21.90 -8.58 -17.87
N GLY A 125 -20.74 -8.79 -18.50
CA GLY A 125 -20.38 -8.14 -19.76
C GLY A 125 -19.94 -6.68 -19.62
N ALA A 126 -19.68 -6.22 -18.40
CA ALA A 126 -19.11 -4.92 -18.08
C ALA A 126 -17.56 -4.95 -18.06
N GLY A 127 -16.96 -5.59 -19.06
CA GLY A 127 -15.51 -5.69 -19.20
C GLY A 127 -14.86 -4.37 -19.66
N PRO A 128 -13.50 -4.28 -19.53
CA PRO A 128 -12.75 -3.05 -19.82
C PRO A 128 -12.85 -2.57 -21.27
N GLN A 129 -13.27 -3.45 -22.19
CA GLN A 129 -13.38 -3.14 -23.63
C GLN A 129 -14.69 -2.45 -23.99
N ARG A 130 -15.66 -2.37 -23.09
CA ARG A 130 -17.02 -1.91 -23.38
C ARG A 130 -17.16 -0.39 -23.39
N SER A 131 -16.43 0.32 -22.52
CA SER A 131 -16.48 1.78 -22.44
C SER A 131 -15.15 2.35 -21.93
N ALA A 132 -14.89 3.64 -22.21
CA ALA A 132 -13.71 4.32 -21.71
C ALA A 132 -13.74 4.47 -20.17
N PHE A 133 -14.95 4.63 -19.60
CA PHE A 133 -15.17 4.59 -18.15
C PHE A 133 -14.66 3.29 -17.54
N LEU A 134 -15.13 2.14 -18.04
CA LEU A 134 -14.73 0.82 -17.54
C LEU A 134 -13.23 0.56 -17.77
N SER A 135 -12.69 0.94 -18.91
CA SER A 135 -11.25 0.79 -19.19
C SER A 135 -10.40 1.55 -18.18
N SER A 136 -10.73 2.81 -17.88
CA SER A 136 -10.00 3.61 -16.89
C SER A 136 -10.19 3.10 -15.46
N PHE A 137 -11.40 2.64 -15.11
CA PHE A 137 -11.71 2.00 -13.84
C PHE A 137 -10.86 0.75 -13.62
N PHE A 138 -10.95 -0.22 -14.54
CA PHE A 138 -10.17 -1.46 -14.44
C PHE A 138 -8.67 -1.20 -14.38
N THR A 139 -8.16 -0.24 -15.15
CA THR A 139 -6.73 0.09 -15.13
C THR A 139 -6.29 0.63 -13.78
N LEU A 140 -7.04 1.57 -13.20
CA LEU A 140 -6.71 2.19 -11.92
C LEU A 140 -6.78 1.17 -10.78
N VAL A 141 -7.88 0.44 -10.67
CA VAL A 141 -8.14 -0.51 -9.58
C VAL A 141 -7.22 -1.74 -9.70
N ALA A 142 -7.02 -2.29 -10.93
CA ALA A 142 -6.08 -3.39 -11.14
C ALA A 142 -4.64 -3.01 -10.84
N THR A 143 -4.22 -1.78 -11.16
CA THR A 143 -2.88 -1.28 -10.81
C THR A 143 -2.71 -1.23 -9.30
N HIS A 144 -3.73 -0.75 -8.57
CA HIS A 144 -3.73 -0.78 -7.10
C HIS A 144 -3.64 -2.21 -6.57
N GLY A 145 -4.50 -3.12 -7.03
CA GLY A 145 -4.50 -4.53 -6.64
C GLY A 145 -3.16 -5.23 -6.90
N LEU A 146 -2.50 -4.90 -8.01
CA LEU A 146 -1.15 -5.40 -8.32
C LEU A 146 -0.12 -4.92 -7.29
N HIS A 147 -0.18 -3.66 -6.86
CA HIS A 147 0.69 -3.14 -5.79
C HIS A 147 0.40 -3.81 -4.45
N VAL A 148 -0.87 -4.05 -4.10
CA VAL A 148 -1.24 -4.81 -2.89
C VAL A 148 -0.68 -6.23 -2.96
N PHE A 149 -0.77 -6.91 -4.10
CA PHE A 149 -0.20 -8.24 -4.30
C PHE A 149 1.32 -8.26 -4.07
N PHE A 150 2.08 -7.32 -4.64
CA PHE A 150 3.51 -7.22 -4.40
C PHE A 150 3.83 -6.86 -2.95
N GLY A 151 3.01 -6.03 -2.31
CA GLY A 151 3.12 -5.73 -0.88
C GLY A 151 2.94 -6.97 0.00
N LEU A 152 1.96 -7.83 -0.31
CA LEU A 152 1.74 -9.11 0.36
C LEU A 152 2.93 -10.06 0.15
N LEU A 153 3.46 -10.14 -1.07
CA LEU A 153 4.64 -10.96 -1.35
C LEU A 153 5.85 -10.48 -0.54
N TRP A 154 6.07 -9.18 -0.47
CA TRP A 154 7.13 -8.61 0.36
C TRP A 154 6.90 -8.89 1.85
N MET A 155 5.66 -8.76 2.33
CA MET A 155 5.30 -9.07 3.71
C MET A 155 5.59 -10.55 4.06
N LEU A 156 5.29 -11.48 3.14
CA LEU A 156 5.62 -12.90 3.29
C LEU A 156 7.13 -13.12 3.44
N VAL A 157 7.93 -12.47 2.60
CA VAL A 157 9.40 -12.53 2.68
C VAL A 157 9.87 -11.99 4.03
N MET A 158 9.30 -10.89 4.52
CA MET A 158 9.65 -10.31 5.82
C MET A 158 9.27 -11.26 6.97
N MET A 159 8.11 -11.92 6.93
CA MET A 159 7.73 -12.92 7.92
C MET A 159 8.74 -14.07 7.98
N ILE A 160 9.19 -14.58 6.82
CA ILE A 160 10.22 -15.63 6.76
C ILE A 160 11.53 -15.14 7.36
N GLN A 161 11.93 -13.88 7.11
CA GLN A 161 13.15 -13.30 7.69
C GLN A 161 13.05 -13.16 9.20
N VAL A 162 11.91 -12.70 9.73
CA VAL A 162 11.65 -12.57 11.17
C VAL A 162 11.68 -13.94 11.87
N VAL A 163 11.13 -14.99 11.25
CA VAL A 163 11.18 -16.37 11.77
C VAL A 163 12.61 -16.90 11.85
N ARG A 164 13.43 -16.60 10.82
CA ARG A 164 14.84 -17.05 10.78
C ARG A 164 15.77 -16.25 11.66
N ALA A 165 15.43 -15.00 11.97
CA ALA A 165 16.22 -14.14 12.85
C ALA A 165 16.03 -14.54 14.30
N ARG A 166 17.12 -14.84 15.02
CA ARG A 166 17.08 -15.08 16.49
C ARG A 166 16.62 -13.86 17.27
N GLN A 167 17.02 -12.67 16.82
CA GLN A 167 16.61 -11.36 17.33
C GLN A 167 16.50 -10.39 16.17
N LEU A 168 15.52 -9.47 16.24
CA LEU A 168 15.36 -8.40 15.27
C LEU A 168 16.54 -7.42 15.38
N GLY A 169 17.34 -7.35 14.31
CA GLY A 169 18.40 -6.37 14.15
C GLY A 169 17.89 -5.05 13.59
N GLU A 170 18.73 -4.04 13.57
CA GLU A 170 18.41 -2.71 12.99
C GLU A 170 18.05 -2.79 11.50
N GLN A 171 18.62 -3.76 10.79
CA GLN A 171 18.36 -3.95 9.36
C GLN A 171 16.95 -4.49 9.09
N GLU A 172 16.49 -5.45 9.89
CA GLU A 172 15.13 -6.00 9.81
C GLU A 172 14.09 -4.95 10.18
N ILE A 173 14.33 -4.18 11.23
CA ILE A 173 13.43 -3.09 11.65
C ILE A 173 13.30 -2.06 10.53
N ARG A 174 14.40 -1.66 9.88
CA ARG A 174 14.40 -0.72 8.75
C ARG A 174 13.58 -1.24 7.56
N ARG A 175 13.74 -2.53 7.21
CA ARG A 175 12.95 -3.16 6.12
C ARG A 175 11.45 -3.20 6.46
N LEU A 176 11.10 -3.50 7.71
CA LEU A 176 9.74 -3.43 8.21
C LEU A 176 9.19 -2.00 8.14
N THR A 177 10.01 -0.98 8.44
CA THR A 177 9.61 0.43 8.31
C THR A 177 9.34 0.80 6.86
N CYS A 178 10.18 0.39 5.90
CA CYS A 178 9.92 0.64 4.48
C CYS A 178 8.63 -0.05 4.01
N LEU A 179 8.40 -1.29 4.42
CA LEU A 179 7.16 -2.01 4.12
C LEU A 179 5.94 -1.34 4.77
N SER A 180 6.07 -0.79 6.00
CA SER A 180 5.03 0.00 6.66
C SER A 180 4.65 1.22 5.84
N LEU A 181 5.64 2.00 5.38
CA LEU A 181 5.40 3.17 4.53
C LEU A 181 4.68 2.80 3.24
N PHE A 182 5.09 1.70 2.61
CA PHE A 182 4.44 1.19 1.39
C PHE A 182 2.99 0.79 1.65
N TRP A 183 2.73 0.04 2.74
CA TRP A 183 1.39 -0.44 3.09
C TRP A 183 0.43 0.71 3.38
N HIS A 184 0.84 1.68 4.19
CA HIS A 184 0.03 2.86 4.48
C HIS A 184 -0.18 3.76 3.26
N PHE A 185 0.82 3.85 2.36
CA PHE A 185 0.65 4.55 1.09
C PHE A 185 -0.46 3.90 0.24
N LEU A 186 -0.49 2.57 0.15
CA LEU A 186 -1.56 1.85 -0.56
C LEU A 186 -2.95 2.11 0.05
N ASP A 187 -3.06 2.15 1.39
CA ASP A 187 -4.31 2.51 2.06
C ASP A 187 -4.81 3.90 1.67
N VAL A 188 -3.90 4.88 1.61
CA VAL A 188 -4.26 6.25 1.18
C VAL A 188 -4.74 6.27 -0.26
N VAL A 189 -4.06 5.55 -1.15
CA VAL A 189 -4.48 5.41 -2.56
C VAL A 189 -5.86 4.76 -2.63
N TRP A 190 -6.12 3.71 -1.84
CA TRP A 190 -7.43 3.05 -1.81
C TRP A 190 -8.55 3.97 -1.33
N ILE A 191 -8.33 4.78 -0.28
CA ILE A 191 -9.29 5.79 0.17
C ILE A 191 -9.62 6.77 -0.96
N CYS A 192 -8.62 7.18 -1.75
CA CYS A 192 -8.85 8.00 -2.93
C CYS A 192 -9.67 7.25 -4.00
N VAL A 193 -9.36 5.98 -4.27
CA VAL A 193 -10.15 5.14 -5.21
C VAL A 193 -11.59 5.04 -4.73
N PHE A 194 -11.82 4.67 -3.47
CA PHE A 194 -13.16 4.58 -2.91
C PHE A 194 -13.93 5.91 -3.05
N SER A 195 -13.31 7.03 -2.70
CA SER A 195 -13.97 8.34 -2.68
C SER A 195 -14.23 8.89 -4.08
N PHE A 196 -13.24 8.86 -4.98
CA PHE A 196 -13.36 9.49 -6.29
C PHE A 196 -13.97 8.58 -7.35
N VAL A 197 -13.68 7.27 -7.28
CA VAL A 197 -14.13 6.34 -8.30
C VAL A 197 -15.49 5.75 -7.93
N TYR A 198 -15.61 5.10 -6.79
CA TYR A 198 -16.87 4.45 -6.40
C TYR A 198 -17.92 5.48 -5.96
N LEU A 199 -17.62 6.29 -4.96
CA LEU A 199 -18.60 7.24 -4.44
C LEU A 199 -18.89 8.37 -5.45
N GLY A 200 -17.87 8.87 -6.15
CA GLY A 200 -18.03 9.91 -7.17
C GLY A 200 -18.81 9.46 -8.41
N SER A 201 -18.82 8.16 -8.75
CA SER A 201 -19.58 7.64 -9.89
C SER A 201 -21.05 7.33 -9.56
N VAL A 202 -21.40 7.29 -8.26
CA VAL A 202 -22.76 7.01 -7.77
C VAL A 202 -23.52 8.29 -7.42
N LEU A 203 -22.81 9.38 -7.07
CA LEU A 203 -23.40 10.71 -6.83
C LEU A 203 -23.74 11.39 -8.14
#